data_c2ba2976291ba7b4596a6c7e90232aca
#
_entry.id   c2ba2976291ba7b4596a6c7e90232aca
#
_cell.length_a   1.000
_cell.length_b   1.000
_cell.length_c   1.000
_cell.angle_alpha   90.00
_cell.angle_beta   90.00
_cell.angle_gamma   90.00
#
_symmetry.space_group_name_H-M   'P 1'
#
loop_
_entity.id
_entity.type
_entity.pdbx_description
1 polymer ?
#
loop_
_entity_poly.entity_id
_entity_poly.type
_entity_poly.pdbx_seq_one_letter_code
_entity_poly.pdbx_strand_id
1 'polypeptide(L)'
;LGDGEMDEPESRGLLQLAANEELDNLTFVINCNLQRLDGPVRGNGKIVQELEAFFRGAGWNVIKLIWGRGWDPLLAADSEGALVSLMNAITDGDYQTFKANNGAYVREHFFGRDARTAAMVKDWTDDQIWALTRGGHDFHKVYAAYKAATEFTGAPTVILAHTIKGYFLGQHFAGRNATHQMKKMALDDLKAFRDRVHVPVSDAVLEADPYRPPYVRPGAEDPRMQYLQERRRALGG
;
A
#
# COMPACT_ATOMS: atom_id res chain seq x y z
N LEU A 1 -2.97 11.77 0.60
CA LEU A 1 -2.04 12.20 1.65
C LEU A 1 -1.10 11.04 1.99
N GLY A 2 0.14 11.34 2.41
CA GLY A 2 1.05 10.37 3.02
C GLY A 2 0.85 10.29 4.54
N ASP A 3 1.26 9.18 5.14
CA ASP A 3 1.21 9.01 6.60
C ASP A 3 2.12 9.99 7.34
N GLY A 4 3.28 10.34 6.76
CA GLY A 4 4.15 11.40 7.27
C GLY A 4 3.55 12.80 7.15
N GLU A 5 2.73 13.07 6.13
CA GLU A 5 2.04 14.35 5.97
C GLU A 5 0.95 14.57 7.02
N MET A 6 0.46 13.51 7.66
CA MET A 6 -0.50 13.61 8.75
C MET A 6 0.11 14.14 10.06
N ASP A 7 1.40 14.40 10.11
CA ASP A 7 2.02 15.12 11.23
C ASP A 7 1.90 16.65 11.11
N GLU A 8 1.62 17.15 9.90
CA GLU A 8 1.44 18.57 9.67
C GLU A 8 0.12 19.07 10.27
N PRO A 9 0.14 20.22 10.98
CA PRO A 9 -1.08 20.78 11.59
C PRO A 9 -2.20 21.02 10.57
N GLU A 10 -1.85 21.42 9.34
CA GLU A 10 -2.79 21.67 8.26
C GLU A 10 -3.56 20.42 7.85
N SER A 11 -2.92 19.25 7.89
CA SER A 11 -3.57 17.98 7.58
C SER A 11 -4.59 17.55 8.65
N ARG A 12 -4.47 18.07 9.86
CA ARG A 12 -5.30 17.71 11.03
C ARG A 12 -6.36 18.74 11.36
N GLY A 13 -6.19 19.97 10.91
CA GLY A 13 -6.88 21.15 11.47
C GLY A 13 -8.39 21.16 11.32
N LEU A 14 -8.95 20.59 10.27
CA LEU A 14 -10.37 20.70 9.96
C LEU A 14 -11.13 19.36 9.99
N LEU A 15 -10.57 18.31 10.56
CA LEU A 15 -11.21 16.98 10.55
C LEU A 15 -12.54 16.96 11.31
N GLN A 16 -12.60 17.61 12.47
CA GLN A 16 -13.85 17.73 13.23
C GLN A 16 -14.91 18.54 12.50
N LEU A 17 -14.51 19.61 11.81
CA LEU A 17 -15.44 20.41 11.01
C LEU A 17 -16.08 19.56 9.92
N ALA A 18 -15.28 18.81 9.16
CA ALA A 18 -15.78 17.93 8.12
C ALA A 18 -16.80 16.90 8.65
N ALA A 19 -16.55 16.35 9.84
CA ALA A 19 -17.47 15.41 10.49
C ALA A 19 -18.75 16.10 10.99
N ASN A 20 -18.63 17.29 11.60
CA ASN A 20 -19.80 18.07 12.09
C ASN A 20 -20.70 18.54 10.95
N GLU A 21 -20.13 18.83 9.79
CA GLU A 21 -20.87 19.20 8.56
C GLU A 21 -21.36 17.97 7.77
N GLU A 22 -21.13 16.76 8.31
CA GLU A 22 -21.56 15.48 7.70
C GLU A 22 -21.13 15.34 6.23
N LEU A 23 -19.88 15.71 5.89
CA LEU A 23 -19.38 15.70 4.52
C LEU A 23 -19.15 14.27 4.02
N ASP A 24 -20.23 13.53 3.78
CA ASP A 24 -20.19 12.13 3.37
C ASP A 24 -19.68 11.91 1.93
N ASN A 25 -19.60 12.95 1.14
CA ASN A 25 -18.95 12.96 -0.18
C ASN A 25 -17.43 13.24 -0.10
N LEU A 26 -16.85 13.41 1.09
CA LEU A 26 -15.41 13.58 1.29
C LEU A 26 -14.76 12.27 1.68
N THR A 27 -13.79 11.83 0.87
CA THR A 27 -12.97 10.66 1.18
C THR A 27 -11.49 11.02 1.19
N PHE A 28 -10.84 10.82 2.34
CA PHE A 28 -9.38 10.87 2.43
C PHE A 28 -8.80 9.48 2.19
N VAL A 29 -7.71 9.44 1.42
CA VAL A 29 -6.89 8.22 1.27
C VAL A 29 -5.51 8.52 1.82
N ILE A 30 -5.14 7.87 2.93
CA ILE A 30 -3.83 8.01 3.54
C ILE A 30 -2.95 6.85 3.06
N ASN A 31 -1.91 7.19 2.31
CA ASN A 31 -0.92 6.22 1.86
C ASN A 31 0.04 5.89 3.01
N CYS A 32 -0.27 4.82 3.75
CA CYS A 32 0.50 4.36 4.89
C CYS A 32 1.63 3.44 4.42
N ASN A 33 2.71 4.02 3.91
CA ASN A 33 3.91 3.27 3.54
C ASN A 33 4.90 3.12 4.72
N LEU A 34 4.59 3.69 5.87
CA LEU A 34 5.32 3.65 7.14
C LEU A 34 6.69 4.33 7.10
N GLN A 35 7.01 5.07 6.03
CA GLN A 35 8.32 5.67 5.82
C GLN A 35 8.26 7.17 5.57
N ARG A 36 9.17 7.89 6.25
CA ARG A 36 9.59 9.25 5.89
C ARG A 36 10.73 9.22 4.88
N LEU A 37 11.48 10.30 4.80
CA LEU A 37 12.63 10.44 3.88
C LEU A 37 13.75 9.44 4.19
N ASP A 38 14.01 9.17 5.44
CA ASP A 38 15.21 8.52 5.97
C ASP A 38 14.93 7.42 7.01
N GLY A 39 13.65 7.13 7.29
CA GLY A 39 13.30 6.13 8.28
C GLY A 39 11.79 5.94 8.48
N PRO A 40 11.41 5.20 9.53
CA PRO A 40 10.01 4.99 9.90
C PRO A 40 9.34 6.30 10.34
N VAL A 41 8.03 6.45 10.05
CA VAL A 41 7.25 7.62 10.50
C VAL A 41 7.22 7.71 12.03
N ARG A 42 7.10 6.57 12.73
CA ARG A 42 6.99 6.49 14.19
C ARG A 42 8.12 5.72 14.88
N GLY A 43 9.11 5.25 14.17
CA GLY A 43 10.15 4.40 14.77
C GLY A 43 9.57 3.13 15.39
N ASN A 44 9.45 3.07 16.71
CA ASN A 44 8.85 1.95 17.45
C ASN A 44 7.33 2.08 17.62
N GLY A 45 6.69 3.05 16.97
CA GLY A 45 5.25 3.26 16.99
C GLY A 45 4.51 2.45 15.93
N LYS A 46 3.23 2.78 15.79
CA LYS A 46 2.26 2.14 14.87
C LYS A 46 1.36 3.22 14.29
N ILE A 47 1.81 3.84 13.22
CA ILE A 47 1.14 5.02 12.63
C ILE A 47 -0.29 4.70 12.19
N VAL A 48 -0.57 3.50 11.69
CA VAL A 48 -1.93 3.14 11.22
C VAL A 48 -2.93 3.13 12.39
N GLN A 49 -2.54 2.57 13.54
CA GLN A 49 -3.40 2.55 14.73
C GLN A 49 -3.59 3.94 15.34
N GLU A 50 -2.53 4.77 15.31
CA GLU A 50 -2.62 6.16 15.74
C GLU A 50 -3.59 6.96 14.86
N LEU A 51 -3.47 6.82 13.53
CA LEU A 51 -4.37 7.48 12.57
C LEU A 51 -5.81 6.97 12.71
N GLU A 52 -6.01 5.65 12.88
CA GLU A 52 -7.35 5.09 13.12
C GLU A 52 -8.00 5.73 14.34
N ALA A 53 -7.29 5.77 15.48
CA ALA A 53 -7.81 6.36 16.71
C ALA A 53 -8.12 7.86 16.53
N PHE A 54 -7.25 8.58 15.84
CA PHE A 54 -7.38 10.01 15.58
C PHE A 54 -8.61 10.33 14.71
N PHE A 55 -8.79 9.65 13.58
CA PHE A 55 -9.94 9.86 12.69
C PHE A 55 -11.25 9.40 13.33
N ARG A 56 -11.26 8.26 14.05
CA ARG A 56 -12.46 7.82 14.79
C ARG A 56 -12.85 8.82 15.87
N GLY A 57 -11.87 9.36 16.61
CA GLY A 57 -12.10 10.39 17.61
C GLY A 57 -12.62 11.70 17.04
N ALA A 58 -12.32 12.00 15.78
CA ALA A 58 -12.85 13.16 15.05
C ALA A 58 -14.23 12.91 14.38
N GLY A 59 -14.82 11.72 14.54
CA GLY A 59 -16.15 11.39 13.99
C GLY A 59 -16.14 10.84 12.56
N TRP A 60 -15.00 10.44 12.02
CA TRP A 60 -14.89 9.89 10.66
C TRP A 60 -15.20 8.39 10.62
N ASN A 61 -15.79 7.95 9.52
CA ASN A 61 -15.77 6.54 9.12
C ASN A 61 -14.35 6.12 8.72
N VAL A 62 -13.84 5.02 9.27
CA VAL A 62 -12.46 4.56 9.03
C VAL A 62 -12.44 3.18 8.40
N ILE A 63 -11.86 3.10 7.21
CA ILE A 63 -11.62 1.84 6.49
C ILE A 63 -10.12 1.54 6.54
N LYS A 64 -9.74 0.39 7.14
CA LYS A 64 -8.34 -0.06 7.17
C LYS A 64 -8.08 -1.06 6.05
N LEU A 65 -7.26 -0.65 5.09
CA LEU A 65 -6.86 -1.47 3.94
C LEU A 65 -5.42 -1.99 4.16
N ILE A 66 -5.27 -2.96 5.05
CA ILE A 66 -3.97 -3.36 5.59
C ILE A 66 -3.36 -4.54 4.84
N TRP A 67 -4.12 -5.63 4.66
CA TRP A 67 -3.62 -6.89 4.13
C TRP A 67 -4.29 -7.25 2.81
N GLY A 68 -3.48 -7.73 1.84
CA GLY A 68 -3.98 -8.25 0.57
C GLY A 68 -4.65 -9.60 0.73
N ARG A 69 -5.36 -10.06 -0.31
CA ARG A 69 -6.15 -11.31 -0.31
C ARG A 69 -5.34 -12.57 0.05
N GLY A 70 -4.03 -12.58 -0.23
CA GLY A 70 -3.17 -13.70 0.15
C GLY A 70 -3.15 -13.99 1.65
N TRP A 71 -3.48 -13.01 2.49
CA TRP A 71 -3.60 -13.16 3.95
C TRP A 71 -4.94 -13.72 4.40
N ASP A 72 -5.99 -13.65 3.57
CA ASP A 72 -7.35 -14.04 3.98
C ASP A 72 -7.43 -15.50 4.45
N PRO A 73 -6.79 -16.49 3.79
CA PRO A 73 -6.81 -17.87 4.30
C PRO A 73 -6.10 -18.03 5.65
N LEU A 74 -5.00 -17.31 5.87
CA LEU A 74 -4.28 -17.35 7.15
C LEU A 74 -5.10 -16.71 8.26
N LEU A 75 -5.73 -15.56 8.00
CA LEU A 75 -6.60 -14.88 8.95
C LEU A 75 -7.85 -15.72 9.28
N ALA A 76 -8.43 -16.41 8.28
CA ALA A 76 -9.56 -17.30 8.49
C ALA A 76 -9.20 -18.54 9.31
N ALA A 77 -7.94 -19.01 9.23
CA ALA A 77 -7.44 -20.15 10.00
C ALA A 77 -6.98 -19.77 11.43
N ASP A 78 -6.88 -18.48 11.75
CA ASP A 78 -6.39 -17.95 13.03
C ASP A 78 -7.47 -18.00 14.14
N SER A 79 -7.94 -19.20 14.47
CA SER A 79 -9.04 -19.42 15.44
C SER A 79 -8.71 -18.94 16.87
N GLU A 80 -7.41 -18.89 17.21
CA GLU A 80 -6.92 -18.45 18.53
C GLU A 80 -6.47 -16.98 18.54
N GLY A 81 -6.51 -16.29 17.40
CA GLY A 81 -6.07 -14.90 17.27
C GLY A 81 -4.56 -14.68 17.42
N ALA A 82 -3.76 -15.75 17.26
CA ALA A 82 -2.30 -15.69 17.40
C ALA A 82 -1.66 -14.84 16.33
N LEU A 83 -2.10 -14.99 15.07
CA LEU A 83 -1.61 -14.19 13.94
C LEU A 83 -2.00 -12.71 14.07
N VAL A 84 -3.26 -12.44 14.43
CA VAL A 84 -3.73 -11.06 14.66
C VAL A 84 -2.99 -10.42 15.82
N SER A 85 -2.75 -11.15 16.91
CA SER A 85 -1.98 -10.67 18.07
C SER A 85 -0.54 -10.35 17.67
N LEU A 86 0.10 -11.24 16.89
CA LEU A 86 1.45 -11.01 16.36
C LEU A 86 1.48 -9.77 15.47
N MET A 87 0.56 -9.64 14.50
CA MET A 87 0.46 -8.45 13.63
C MET A 87 0.32 -7.16 14.43
N ASN A 88 -0.48 -7.21 15.50
CA ASN A 88 -0.64 -6.05 16.39
C ASN A 88 0.59 -5.77 17.26
N ALA A 89 1.46 -6.73 17.50
CA ALA A 89 2.70 -6.54 18.26
C ALA A 89 3.85 -5.95 17.42
N ILE A 90 3.85 -6.18 16.10
CA ILE A 90 4.90 -5.73 15.18
C ILE A 90 4.90 -4.21 15.06
N THR A 91 6.08 -3.59 15.12
CA THR A 91 6.27 -2.14 14.94
C THR A 91 6.42 -1.77 13.46
N ASP A 92 6.27 -0.49 13.14
CA ASP A 92 6.46 0.04 11.79
C ASP A 92 7.88 -0.22 11.26
N GLY A 93 8.90 -0.10 12.13
CA GLY A 93 10.30 -0.40 11.79
C GLY A 93 10.52 -1.87 11.46
N ASP A 94 9.88 -2.79 12.19
CA ASP A 94 9.92 -4.23 11.88
C ASP A 94 9.32 -4.51 10.50
N TYR A 95 8.15 -3.94 10.20
CA TYR A 95 7.50 -4.14 8.89
C TYR A 95 8.36 -3.66 7.72
N GLN A 96 9.10 -2.57 7.89
CA GLN A 96 10.06 -2.10 6.89
C GLN A 96 11.22 -3.08 6.73
N THR A 97 11.78 -3.55 7.85
CA THR A 97 12.87 -4.53 7.85
C THR A 97 12.47 -5.80 7.13
N PHE A 98 11.25 -6.30 7.35
CA PHE A 98 10.74 -7.47 6.63
C PHE A 98 10.73 -7.25 5.12
N LYS A 99 10.35 -6.07 4.65
CA LYS A 99 10.32 -5.77 3.20
C LYS A 99 11.68 -5.44 2.59
N ALA A 100 12.65 -5.09 3.38
CA ALA A 100 14.03 -4.91 2.92
C ALA A 100 14.81 -6.24 2.78
N ASN A 101 14.22 -7.36 3.24
CA ASN A 101 14.82 -8.70 3.22
C ASN A 101 14.10 -9.62 2.20
N ASN A 102 13.76 -10.85 2.60
CA ASN A 102 13.15 -11.89 1.76
C ASN A 102 12.16 -12.77 2.53
N GLY A 103 11.59 -13.78 1.87
CA GLY A 103 10.62 -14.68 2.46
C GLY A 103 11.17 -15.53 3.60
N ALA A 104 12.43 -16.02 3.50
CA ALA A 104 13.08 -16.75 4.57
C ALA A 104 13.20 -15.92 5.84
N TYR A 105 13.60 -14.66 5.69
CA TYR A 105 13.67 -13.71 6.82
C TYR A 105 12.29 -13.46 7.46
N VAL A 106 11.25 -13.32 6.64
CA VAL A 106 9.85 -13.14 7.15
C VAL A 106 9.38 -14.42 7.85
N ARG A 107 9.71 -15.61 7.33
CA ARG A 107 9.40 -16.88 8.02
C ARG A 107 10.00 -16.92 9.41
N GLU A 108 11.28 -16.60 9.55
CA GLU A 108 12.00 -16.68 10.81
C GLU A 108 11.59 -15.58 11.78
N HIS A 109 11.62 -14.33 11.32
CA HIS A 109 11.52 -13.15 12.19
C HIS A 109 10.11 -12.59 12.37
N PHE A 110 9.14 -13.01 11.54
CA PHE A 110 7.73 -12.71 11.73
C PHE A 110 6.99 -13.95 12.21
N PHE A 111 6.76 -14.93 11.33
CA PHE A 111 5.98 -16.12 11.70
C PHE A 111 6.63 -16.95 12.82
N GLY A 112 7.95 -16.99 12.88
CA GLY A 112 8.72 -17.73 13.89
C GLY A 112 8.69 -17.14 15.29
N ARG A 113 8.09 -15.95 15.49
CA ARG A 113 7.95 -15.34 16.82
C ARG A 113 6.92 -16.07 17.73
N ASP A 114 6.00 -16.82 17.13
CA ASP A 114 5.02 -17.64 17.83
C ASP A 114 4.91 -19.01 17.13
N ALA A 115 4.97 -20.11 17.89
CA ALA A 115 4.92 -21.46 17.35
C ALA A 115 3.63 -21.73 16.55
N ARG A 116 2.52 -21.11 16.93
CA ARG A 116 1.22 -21.25 16.24
C ARG A 116 1.28 -20.58 14.86
N THR A 117 1.83 -19.37 14.77
CA THR A 117 1.98 -18.69 13.48
C THR A 117 3.02 -19.36 12.59
N ALA A 118 4.10 -19.89 13.17
CA ALA A 118 5.08 -20.72 12.43
C ALA A 118 4.42 -21.97 11.82
N ALA A 119 3.53 -22.64 12.58
CA ALA A 119 2.79 -23.80 12.11
C ALA A 119 1.86 -23.50 10.93
N MET A 120 1.28 -22.28 10.85
CA MET A 120 0.38 -21.86 9.76
C MET A 120 1.08 -21.85 8.39
N VAL A 121 2.37 -21.62 8.36
CA VAL A 121 3.18 -21.50 7.12
C VAL A 121 4.24 -22.60 6.97
N LYS A 122 4.14 -23.69 7.75
CA LYS A 122 5.14 -24.77 7.74
C LYS A 122 5.36 -25.39 6.36
N ASP A 123 4.27 -25.54 5.60
CA ASP A 123 4.28 -26.18 4.29
C ASP A 123 4.39 -25.13 3.13
N TRP A 124 4.53 -23.87 3.43
CA TRP A 124 4.68 -22.80 2.45
C TRP A 124 6.14 -22.64 2.05
N THR A 125 6.40 -22.30 0.80
CA THR A 125 7.74 -21.87 0.36
C THR A 125 8.01 -20.43 0.81
N ASP A 126 9.29 -20.05 0.83
CA ASP A 126 9.66 -18.65 1.13
C ASP A 126 9.14 -17.68 0.08
N ASP A 127 9.03 -18.10 -1.18
CA ASP A 127 8.44 -17.30 -2.24
C ASP A 127 6.93 -17.07 -2.02
N GLN A 128 6.21 -18.08 -1.53
CA GLN A 128 4.79 -17.92 -1.17
C GLN A 128 4.61 -16.94 -0.01
N ILE A 129 5.48 -16.99 1.00
CA ILE A 129 5.48 -16.00 2.09
C ILE A 129 5.80 -14.61 1.56
N TRP A 130 6.80 -14.52 0.66
CA TRP A 130 7.20 -13.24 0.05
C TRP A 130 6.10 -12.64 -0.83
N ALA A 131 5.28 -13.46 -1.45
CA ALA A 131 4.15 -13.04 -2.29
C ALA A 131 2.97 -12.43 -1.49
N LEU A 132 2.97 -12.54 -0.16
CA LEU A 132 1.96 -11.89 0.68
C LEU A 132 2.06 -10.37 0.58
N THR A 133 1.01 -9.73 0.05
CA THR A 133 0.99 -8.29 -0.24
C THR A 133 0.33 -7.48 0.86
N ARG A 134 0.55 -6.15 0.81
CA ARG A 134 -0.21 -5.16 1.57
C ARG A 134 -1.54 -4.87 0.87
N GLY A 135 -2.55 -4.47 1.65
CA GLY A 135 -3.91 -4.21 1.15
C GLY A 135 -3.96 -3.10 0.11
N GLY A 136 -3.17 -2.03 0.27
CA GLY A 136 -3.08 -0.94 -0.69
C GLY A 136 -2.50 -1.32 -2.05
N HIS A 137 -1.97 -2.55 -2.20
CA HIS A 137 -1.47 -3.11 -3.46
C HIS A 137 -2.37 -4.24 -4.01
N ASP A 138 -3.49 -4.52 -3.38
CA ASP A 138 -4.48 -5.50 -3.86
C ASP A 138 -5.66 -4.79 -4.50
N PHE A 139 -5.76 -4.83 -5.84
CA PHE A 139 -6.78 -4.12 -6.60
C PHE A 139 -8.22 -4.43 -6.18
N HIS A 140 -8.50 -5.68 -5.77
CA HIS A 140 -9.86 -6.05 -5.31
C HIS A 140 -10.16 -5.44 -3.94
N LYS A 141 -9.19 -5.45 -3.02
CA LYS A 141 -9.33 -4.82 -1.71
C LYS A 141 -9.42 -3.29 -1.83
N VAL A 142 -8.62 -2.69 -2.74
CA VAL A 142 -8.69 -1.25 -3.05
C VAL A 142 -10.08 -0.90 -3.58
N TYR A 143 -10.58 -1.63 -4.60
CA TYR A 143 -11.92 -1.40 -5.15
C TYR A 143 -13.00 -1.50 -4.06
N ALA A 144 -12.96 -2.55 -3.22
CA ALA A 144 -13.94 -2.75 -2.16
C ALA A 144 -13.91 -1.59 -1.13
N ALA A 145 -12.71 -1.09 -0.78
CA ALA A 145 -12.56 0.03 0.13
C ALA A 145 -13.16 1.32 -0.44
N TYR A 146 -12.87 1.64 -1.71
CA TYR A 146 -13.46 2.81 -2.37
C TYR A 146 -14.97 2.69 -2.53
N LYS A 147 -15.46 1.49 -2.91
CA LYS A 147 -16.90 1.24 -3.01
C LYS A 147 -17.59 1.49 -1.66
N ALA A 148 -17.06 0.91 -0.59
CA ALA A 148 -17.61 1.11 0.76
C ALA A 148 -17.56 2.59 1.19
N ALA A 149 -16.48 3.32 0.85
CA ALA A 149 -16.36 4.74 1.15
C ALA A 149 -17.40 5.60 0.41
N THR A 150 -17.66 5.29 -0.87
CA THR A 150 -18.63 6.05 -1.70
C THR A 150 -20.09 5.72 -1.40
N GLU A 151 -20.37 4.58 -0.77
CA GLU A 151 -21.71 4.15 -0.37
C GLU A 151 -22.04 4.55 1.09
N PHE A 152 -21.04 4.93 1.87
CA PHE A 152 -21.24 5.37 3.25
C PHE A 152 -21.80 6.78 3.29
N THR A 153 -22.78 7.02 4.20
CA THR A 153 -23.43 8.32 4.39
C THR A 153 -23.36 8.78 5.85
N GLY A 154 -23.51 10.09 6.06
CA GLY A 154 -23.61 10.73 7.37
C GLY A 154 -22.28 11.11 8.02
N ALA A 155 -21.13 10.77 7.42
CA ALA A 155 -19.82 11.26 7.87
C ALA A 155 -18.77 11.11 6.76
N PRO A 156 -17.69 11.91 6.77
CA PRO A 156 -16.56 11.72 5.86
C PRO A 156 -15.86 10.40 6.14
N THR A 157 -15.23 9.84 5.10
CA THR A 157 -14.52 8.56 5.19
C THR A 157 -13.02 8.74 5.01
N VAL A 158 -12.21 8.02 5.81
CA VAL A 158 -10.79 7.84 5.57
C VAL A 158 -10.46 6.38 5.25
N ILE A 159 -9.67 6.17 4.20
CA ILE A 159 -9.08 4.89 3.85
C ILE A 159 -7.61 4.91 4.27
N LEU A 160 -7.24 4.10 5.25
CA LEU A 160 -5.85 3.92 5.66
C LEU A 160 -5.24 2.78 4.82
N ALA A 161 -4.57 3.14 3.73
CA ALA A 161 -4.05 2.19 2.76
C ALA A 161 -2.60 1.81 3.08
N HIS A 162 -2.40 0.60 3.60
CA HIS A 162 -1.06 0.07 3.90
C HIS A 162 -0.37 -0.33 2.60
N THR A 163 0.77 0.31 2.31
CA THR A 163 1.53 0.16 1.07
C THR A 163 3.01 -0.11 1.36
N ILE A 164 3.79 -0.21 0.29
CA ILE A 164 5.25 -0.32 0.34
C ILE A 164 5.83 0.79 -0.53
N LYS A 165 6.70 1.61 0.03
CA LYS A 165 7.42 2.64 -0.73
C LYS A 165 8.26 2.01 -1.83
N GLY A 166 8.12 2.51 -3.07
CA GLY A 166 8.82 1.94 -4.22
C GLY A 166 8.29 0.57 -4.67
N TYR A 167 7.05 0.22 -4.32
CA TYR A 167 6.41 -1.01 -4.78
C TYR A 167 6.46 -1.12 -6.32
N PHE A 168 6.69 -2.30 -6.85
CA PHE A 168 6.91 -2.61 -8.27
C PHE A 168 8.25 -2.15 -8.87
N LEU A 169 9.00 -1.24 -8.25
CA LEU A 169 10.27 -0.76 -8.81
C LEU A 169 11.42 -1.78 -8.70
N GLY A 170 11.22 -2.86 -7.94
CA GLY A 170 12.20 -3.93 -7.76
C GLY A 170 12.90 -3.90 -6.39
N GLN A 171 13.73 -4.92 -6.15
CA GLN A 171 14.36 -5.14 -4.84
C GLN A 171 15.36 -4.04 -4.42
N HIS A 172 15.89 -3.29 -5.39
CA HIS A 172 16.80 -2.16 -5.11
C HIS A 172 16.06 -0.93 -4.58
N PHE A 173 14.72 -0.89 -4.72
CA PHE A 173 13.87 0.24 -4.36
C PHE A 173 12.84 -0.08 -3.28
N ALA A 174 12.16 -1.23 -3.39
CA ALA A 174 11.01 -1.53 -2.56
C ALA A 174 11.38 -1.61 -1.06
N GLY A 175 10.72 -0.79 -0.24
CA GLY A 175 10.88 -0.76 1.22
C GLY A 175 12.19 -0.14 1.72
N ARG A 176 12.99 0.50 0.84
CA ARG A 176 14.28 1.06 1.23
C ARG A 176 14.19 2.54 1.56
N ASN A 177 14.95 2.99 2.58
CA ASN A 177 14.99 4.39 2.98
C ASN A 177 15.52 5.30 1.86
N ALA A 178 16.55 4.83 1.12
CA ALA A 178 17.14 5.57 0.01
C ALA A 178 16.17 5.86 -1.15
N THR A 179 15.06 5.12 -1.27
CA THR A 179 14.13 5.23 -2.39
C THR A 179 13.57 6.64 -2.59
N HIS A 180 13.38 7.39 -1.52
CA HIS A 180 12.88 8.76 -1.62
C HIS A 180 13.86 9.69 -2.38
N GLN A 181 15.15 9.46 -2.23
CA GLN A 181 16.21 10.27 -2.86
C GLN A 181 16.66 9.74 -4.22
N MET A 182 16.25 8.52 -4.59
CA MET A 182 16.65 7.92 -5.87
C MET A 182 15.93 8.59 -7.04
N LYS A 183 16.71 9.25 -7.90
CA LYS A 183 16.18 10.01 -9.05
C LYS A 183 16.29 9.26 -10.36
N LYS A 184 17.09 8.20 -10.43
CA LYS A 184 17.38 7.44 -11.64
C LYS A 184 17.41 5.95 -11.34
N MET A 185 16.94 5.15 -12.29
CA MET A 185 17.09 3.70 -12.28
C MET A 185 18.29 3.28 -13.13
N ALA A 186 19.00 2.24 -12.73
CA ALA A 186 19.95 1.58 -13.61
C ALA A 186 19.21 0.94 -14.81
N LEU A 187 19.91 0.69 -15.91
CA LEU A 187 19.29 0.15 -17.12
C LEU A 187 18.60 -1.19 -16.88
N ASP A 188 19.24 -2.08 -16.11
CA ASP A 188 18.68 -3.41 -15.80
C ASP A 188 17.42 -3.30 -14.93
N ASP A 189 17.40 -2.39 -13.94
CA ASP A 189 16.21 -2.12 -13.14
C ASP A 189 15.07 -1.56 -13.99
N LEU A 190 15.39 -0.67 -14.95
CA LEU A 190 14.42 -0.09 -15.86
C LEU A 190 13.81 -1.15 -16.79
N LYS A 191 14.63 -2.08 -17.34
CA LYS A 191 14.16 -3.21 -18.13
C LYS A 191 13.26 -4.13 -17.30
N ALA A 192 13.69 -4.49 -16.10
CA ALA A 192 12.90 -5.33 -15.19
C ALA A 192 11.57 -4.65 -14.80
N PHE A 193 11.55 -3.34 -14.59
CA PHE A 193 10.34 -2.58 -14.34
C PHE A 193 9.42 -2.57 -15.56
N ARG A 194 9.95 -2.24 -16.77
CA ARG A 194 9.20 -2.29 -18.03
C ARG A 194 8.51 -3.64 -18.24
N ASP A 195 9.23 -4.74 -18.02
CA ASP A 195 8.72 -6.11 -18.20
C ASP A 195 7.60 -6.41 -17.20
N ARG A 196 7.79 -6.02 -15.94
CA ARG A 196 6.80 -6.23 -14.88
C ARG A 196 5.49 -5.48 -15.11
N VAL A 197 5.55 -4.28 -15.70
CA VAL A 197 4.35 -3.47 -16.01
C VAL A 197 3.87 -3.66 -17.45
N HIS A 198 4.52 -4.54 -18.23
CA HIS A 198 4.16 -4.89 -19.60
C HIS A 198 4.10 -3.68 -20.55
N VAL A 199 5.01 -2.73 -20.41
CA VAL A 199 5.09 -1.58 -21.32
C VAL A 199 5.80 -2.00 -22.60
N PRO A 200 5.22 -1.77 -23.82
CA PRO A 200 5.75 -2.25 -25.10
C PRO A 200 6.91 -1.35 -25.60
N VAL A 201 8.06 -1.39 -24.92
CA VAL A 201 9.28 -0.67 -25.29
C VAL A 201 10.41 -1.67 -25.41
N SER A 202 11.14 -1.67 -26.55
CA SER A 202 12.25 -2.61 -26.78
C SER A 202 13.50 -2.28 -25.96
N ASP A 203 14.33 -3.27 -25.75
CA ASP A 203 15.64 -3.10 -25.08
C ASP A 203 16.49 -2.07 -25.79
N ALA A 204 16.57 -2.12 -27.12
CA ALA A 204 17.37 -1.19 -27.92
C ALA A 204 17.00 0.27 -27.68
N VAL A 205 15.70 0.57 -27.47
CA VAL A 205 15.25 1.93 -27.18
C VAL A 205 15.70 2.37 -25.78
N LEU A 206 15.60 1.49 -24.77
CA LEU A 206 16.06 1.79 -23.42
C LEU A 206 17.59 1.89 -23.31
N GLU A 207 18.31 1.08 -24.08
CA GLU A 207 19.78 1.11 -24.15
C GLU A 207 20.32 2.38 -24.82
N ALA A 208 19.59 2.91 -25.80
CA ALA A 208 19.97 4.15 -26.49
C ALA A 208 19.97 5.37 -25.54
N ASP A 209 18.95 5.49 -24.68
CA ASP A 209 18.91 6.51 -23.63
C ASP A 209 17.97 6.06 -22.48
N PRO A 210 18.51 5.46 -21.41
CA PRO A 210 17.71 5.00 -20.28
C PRO A 210 17.06 6.14 -19.47
N TYR A 211 17.48 7.38 -19.67
CA TYR A 211 16.95 8.55 -18.99
C TYR A 211 15.87 9.28 -19.76
N ARG A 212 15.59 8.85 -21.00
CA ARG A 212 14.52 9.36 -21.86
C ARG A 212 13.68 8.24 -22.45
N PRO A 213 13.04 7.39 -21.60
CA PRO A 213 12.14 6.37 -22.10
C PRO A 213 11.00 7.04 -22.88
N PRO A 214 10.54 6.43 -23.99
CA PRO A 214 9.47 7.00 -24.78
C PRO A 214 8.16 7.04 -23.98
N TYR A 215 7.37 8.08 -24.21
CA TYR A 215 6.02 8.14 -23.68
C TYR A 215 5.12 7.19 -24.48
N VAL A 216 4.60 6.16 -23.83
CA VAL A 216 3.68 5.19 -24.43
C VAL A 216 2.25 5.54 -24.05
N ARG A 217 1.44 5.89 -25.04
CA ARG A 217 0.02 6.16 -24.86
C ARG A 217 -0.81 5.17 -25.70
N PRO A 218 -1.77 4.45 -25.10
CA PRO A 218 -2.70 3.63 -25.86
C PRO A 218 -3.51 4.47 -26.87
N GLY A 219 -3.81 3.92 -28.05
CA GLY A 219 -4.66 4.58 -29.05
C GLY A 219 -6.10 4.74 -28.56
N ALA A 220 -6.87 5.60 -29.25
CA ALA A 220 -8.27 5.86 -28.90
C ALA A 220 -9.15 4.59 -28.94
N GLU A 221 -8.81 3.64 -29.83
CA GLU A 221 -9.53 2.37 -30.00
C GLU A 221 -9.13 1.29 -28.98
N ASP A 222 -8.13 1.58 -28.12
CA ASP A 222 -7.75 0.63 -27.06
C ASP A 222 -8.90 0.51 -26.05
N PRO A 223 -9.32 -0.71 -25.68
CA PRO A 223 -10.43 -0.92 -24.74
C PRO A 223 -10.26 -0.20 -23.41
N ARG A 224 -9.01 -0.03 -22.93
CA ARG A 224 -8.71 0.71 -21.71
C ARG A 224 -9.02 2.19 -21.85
N MET A 225 -8.72 2.77 -23.04
CA MET A 225 -9.04 4.17 -23.34
C MET A 225 -10.52 4.38 -23.52
N GLN A 226 -11.22 3.45 -24.19
CA GLN A 226 -12.67 3.50 -24.34
C GLN A 226 -13.36 3.45 -22.97
N TYR A 227 -12.99 2.51 -22.11
CA TYR A 227 -13.50 2.43 -20.74
C TYR A 227 -13.25 3.72 -19.96
N LEU A 228 -12.02 4.24 -19.97
CA LEU A 228 -11.67 5.49 -19.28
C LEU A 228 -12.55 6.66 -19.77
N GLN A 229 -12.72 6.81 -21.08
CA GLN A 229 -13.52 7.87 -21.67
C GLN A 229 -15.02 7.73 -21.36
N GLU A 230 -15.52 6.50 -21.36
CA GLU A 230 -16.90 6.23 -20.95
C GLU A 230 -17.15 6.63 -19.50
N ARG A 231 -16.28 6.18 -18.59
CA ARG A 231 -16.38 6.54 -17.16
C ARG A 231 -16.26 8.04 -16.94
N ARG A 232 -15.36 8.71 -17.66
CA ARG A 232 -15.19 10.17 -17.56
C ARG A 232 -16.44 10.92 -17.98
N ARG A 233 -17.07 10.52 -19.11
CA ARG A 233 -18.34 11.10 -19.58
C ARG A 233 -19.48 10.86 -18.59
N ALA A 234 -19.57 9.67 -18.02
CA ALA A 234 -20.58 9.36 -17.00
C ALA A 234 -20.47 10.23 -15.75
N LEU A 235 -19.28 10.79 -15.47
CA LEU A 235 -19.02 11.71 -14.36
C LEU A 235 -19.14 13.21 -14.76
N GLY A 236 -19.61 13.52 -15.98
CA GLY A 236 -19.82 14.88 -16.44
C GLY A 236 -18.57 15.57 -16.99
N GLY A 237 -17.54 14.83 -17.39
CA GLY A 237 -16.29 15.38 -17.94
C GLY A 237 -15.91 14.87 -19.32
#